data_780c0351fbf7456f8ec8644fa368136a
#
_entry.id   780c0351fbf7456f8ec8644fa368136a
#
_cell.length_a   1.000
_cell.length_b   1.000
_cell.length_c   1.000
_cell.angle_alpha   90.00
_cell.angle_beta   90.00
_cell.angle_gamma   90.00
#
_symmetry.space_group_name_H-M   'P 1'
#
loop_
_entity.id
_entity.type
_entity.pdbx_description
1 polymer ?
#
loop_
_entity_poly.entity_id
_entity_poly.type
_entity_poly.pdbx_seq_one_letter_code
_entity_poly.pdbx_strand_id
1 'polypeptide(L)'
;QVVSPSSLAWTHLKGVTWAKNFQSHFDVLPAAIRPKFRAQLLSTLAQIGVNASLIAGGPAGNGALTRGERLELVSEFRPGPSAYTEDSPFTPPEGGYPDRTTRPHHHAAMLWFLSDLNSLAANGWFGYVNPEPLIPRENIQMLTNGMGQTTMNAVDPAGVDNTRLAGELLGAIGWFGTQTNQDQLRSAAANYADGLAGRIEANLDNNGRVDSGAANQAATQGVVGQGLLWSSQIDGVDYSETADNVLGYLSEELYDEEAGTFASGVDDSTYTITARDAGDITGGLNAADVLLDRSEVQPQYASFFNQTFNRGQLQRAERPNSRDENAEHTLPLPPAAGGEFGQAAVYNAEIEYDPDADEWTVTDDRFDTAQSLYLANQEIWISQWGGEFYQGRGVPGESDEPPQ
;
A
#
# COMPACT_ATOMS: atom_id res chain seq x y z
N GLN A 1 -4.23 5.86 22.61
CA GLN A 1 -4.21 5.56 21.18
C GLN A 1 -3.44 6.66 20.47
N VAL A 2 -2.53 6.30 19.61
CA VAL A 2 -1.74 7.20 18.77
C VAL A 2 -2.15 6.98 17.33
N VAL A 3 -2.24 8.05 16.57
CA VAL A 3 -2.57 8.02 15.14
C VAL A 3 -1.38 8.63 14.39
N SER A 4 -0.97 8.01 13.31
CA SER A 4 0.08 8.52 12.42
C SER A 4 -0.49 8.83 11.02
N PRO A 5 0.16 9.71 10.24
CA PRO A 5 -0.24 9.94 8.86
C PRO A 5 -0.27 8.67 8.01
N SER A 6 0.70 7.77 8.20
CA SER A 6 0.73 6.50 7.46
C SER A 6 -0.42 5.57 7.84
N SER A 7 -0.77 5.45 9.13
CA SER A 7 -1.92 4.64 9.53
C SER A 7 -3.24 5.17 8.97
N LEU A 8 -3.40 6.49 8.90
CA LEU A 8 -4.55 7.11 8.26
C LEU A 8 -4.56 6.87 6.75
N ALA A 9 -3.41 7.10 6.11
CA ALA A 9 -3.27 6.96 4.67
C ALA A 9 -3.60 5.53 4.20
N TRP A 10 -3.00 4.52 4.82
CA TRP A 10 -3.26 3.11 4.46
C TRP A 10 -4.70 2.69 4.76
N THR A 11 -5.29 3.20 5.84
CA THR A 11 -6.71 2.95 6.14
C THR A 11 -7.63 3.50 5.06
N HIS A 12 -7.39 4.72 4.60
CA HIS A 12 -8.26 5.35 3.61
C HIS A 12 -7.94 4.89 2.19
N LEU A 13 -6.69 4.53 1.89
CA LEU A 13 -6.33 3.87 0.65
C LEU A 13 -7.10 2.55 0.50
N LYS A 14 -7.24 1.77 1.56
CA LYS A 14 -8.08 0.56 1.51
C LYS A 14 -9.51 0.87 1.08
N GLY A 15 -10.07 1.97 1.52
CA GLY A 15 -11.39 2.44 1.06
C GLY A 15 -11.41 2.71 -0.46
N VAL A 16 -10.37 3.32 -1.00
CA VAL A 16 -10.23 3.60 -2.44
C VAL A 16 -10.07 2.31 -3.23
N THR A 17 -9.15 1.43 -2.82
CA THR A 17 -8.90 0.16 -3.52
C THR A 17 -10.12 -0.75 -3.51
N TRP A 18 -10.86 -0.79 -2.40
CA TRP A 18 -12.13 -1.50 -2.33
C TRP A 18 -13.21 -0.88 -3.20
N ALA A 19 -13.27 0.44 -3.29
CA ALA A 19 -14.22 1.11 -4.19
C ALA A 19 -13.99 0.70 -5.64
N LYS A 20 -12.73 0.72 -6.10
CA LYS A 20 -12.33 0.26 -7.44
C LYS A 20 -12.69 -1.21 -7.64
N ASN A 21 -12.35 -2.08 -6.69
CA ASN A 21 -12.64 -3.50 -6.76
C ASN A 21 -14.15 -3.77 -6.90
N PHE A 22 -14.97 -3.14 -6.08
CA PHE A 22 -16.43 -3.32 -6.18
C PHE A 22 -17.01 -2.80 -7.49
N GLN A 23 -16.37 -1.87 -8.13
CA GLN A 23 -16.79 -1.38 -9.46
C GLN A 23 -16.38 -2.35 -10.57
N SER A 24 -15.16 -2.87 -10.52
CA SER A 24 -14.61 -3.73 -11.57
C SER A 24 -15.15 -5.17 -11.50
N HIS A 25 -15.62 -5.60 -10.32
CA HIS A 25 -15.93 -7.00 -10.01
C HIS A 25 -17.37 -7.18 -9.54
N PHE A 26 -18.32 -6.60 -10.23
CA PHE A 26 -19.74 -6.69 -9.88
C PHE A 26 -20.28 -8.12 -9.78
N ASP A 27 -19.75 -9.02 -10.58
CA ASP A 27 -20.23 -10.41 -10.66
C ASP A 27 -19.73 -11.28 -9.49
N VAL A 28 -18.73 -10.84 -8.78
CA VAL A 28 -18.18 -11.57 -7.61
C VAL A 28 -19.03 -11.35 -6.35
N LEU A 29 -19.83 -10.29 -6.31
CA LEU A 29 -20.66 -9.98 -5.15
C LEU A 29 -22.06 -10.59 -5.26
N PRO A 30 -22.62 -11.13 -4.15
CA PRO A 30 -23.99 -11.61 -4.13
C PRO A 30 -24.97 -10.54 -4.65
N ALA A 31 -25.93 -10.94 -5.47
CA ALA A 31 -26.91 -10.03 -6.05
C ALA A 31 -27.72 -9.21 -5.01
N ALA A 32 -27.78 -9.69 -3.76
CA ALA A 32 -28.40 -8.97 -2.65
C ALA A 32 -27.62 -7.73 -2.21
N ILE A 33 -26.36 -7.62 -2.60
CA ILE A 33 -25.50 -6.49 -2.27
C ILE A 33 -25.43 -5.61 -3.50
N ARG A 34 -25.82 -4.36 -3.36
CA ARG A 34 -25.78 -3.39 -4.46
C ARG A 34 -24.35 -2.87 -4.64
N PRO A 35 -23.55 -3.38 -5.59
CA PRO A 35 -22.13 -3.04 -5.72
C PRO A 35 -21.92 -1.53 -5.88
N LYS A 36 -22.75 -0.89 -6.70
CA LYS A 36 -22.73 0.57 -6.92
C LYS A 36 -22.85 1.36 -5.62
N PHE A 37 -23.78 0.94 -4.74
CA PHE A 37 -23.96 1.61 -3.46
C PHE A 37 -22.72 1.44 -2.56
N ARG A 38 -22.12 0.26 -2.54
CA ARG A 38 -20.88 0.03 -1.78
C ARG A 38 -19.72 0.84 -2.31
N ALA A 39 -19.53 0.87 -3.62
CA ALA A 39 -18.47 1.66 -4.23
C ALA A 39 -18.65 3.15 -3.89
N GLN A 40 -19.87 3.67 -3.96
CA GLN A 40 -20.17 5.03 -3.56
C GLN A 40 -19.89 5.29 -2.07
N LEU A 41 -20.28 4.36 -1.20
CA LEU A 41 -20.03 4.47 0.23
C LEU A 41 -18.53 4.53 0.52
N LEU A 42 -17.75 3.63 -0.08
CA LEU A 42 -16.30 3.57 0.09
C LEU A 42 -15.61 4.81 -0.48
N SER A 43 -16.03 5.29 -1.65
CA SER A 43 -15.54 6.55 -2.21
C SER A 43 -15.84 7.73 -1.29
N THR A 44 -17.02 7.75 -0.67
CA THR A 44 -17.41 8.76 0.32
C THR A 44 -16.56 8.68 1.57
N LEU A 45 -16.31 7.47 2.09
CA LEU A 45 -15.43 7.26 3.24
C LEU A 45 -13.99 7.68 2.94
N ALA A 46 -13.48 7.41 1.73
CA ALA A 46 -12.16 7.88 1.32
C ALA A 46 -12.11 9.41 1.26
N GLN A 47 -13.16 10.08 0.76
CA GLN A 47 -13.25 11.54 0.78
C GLN A 47 -13.31 12.12 2.21
N ILE A 48 -14.04 11.48 3.11
CA ILE A 48 -14.03 11.85 4.55
C ILE A 48 -12.63 11.67 5.12
N GLY A 49 -11.94 10.60 4.73
CA GLY A 49 -10.57 10.31 5.13
C GLY A 49 -9.58 11.41 4.75
N VAL A 50 -9.78 12.08 3.62
CA VAL A 50 -8.98 13.26 3.26
C VAL A 50 -9.10 14.34 4.33
N ASN A 51 -10.31 14.69 4.74
CA ASN A 51 -10.51 15.70 5.78
C ASN A 51 -9.89 15.27 7.10
N ALA A 52 -10.07 14.02 7.53
CA ALA A 52 -9.47 13.50 8.74
C ALA A 52 -7.94 13.52 8.67
N SER A 53 -7.36 13.15 7.53
CA SER A 53 -5.91 13.17 7.31
C SER A 53 -5.36 14.60 7.33
N LEU A 54 -6.06 15.57 6.74
CA LEU A 54 -5.68 16.97 6.78
C LEU A 54 -5.74 17.55 8.18
N ILE A 55 -6.73 17.15 8.98
CA ILE A 55 -6.89 17.59 10.36
C ILE A 55 -5.80 16.98 11.25
N ALA A 56 -5.54 15.68 11.11
CA ALA A 56 -4.60 14.95 11.96
C ALA A 56 -3.15 15.06 11.50
N GLY A 57 -2.91 15.21 10.21
CA GLY A 57 -1.57 15.21 9.61
C GLY A 57 -0.89 16.56 9.52
N GLY A 58 -1.61 17.66 9.70
CA GLY A 58 -1.03 19.01 9.60
C GLY A 58 -0.84 19.67 10.96
N PRO A 59 0.27 20.40 11.19
CA PRO A 59 0.45 21.18 12.42
C PRO A 59 -0.66 22.19 12.59
N ALA A 60 -1.38 22.45 11.56
CA ALA A 60 -2.42 23.42 11.54
C ALA A 60 -3.81 22.82 11.65
N GLY A 61 -4.05 21.53 11.46
CA GLY A 61 -5.43 21.01 11.50
C GLY A 61 -6.49 21.93 10.85
N ASN A 62 -6.02 22.92 10.11
CA ASN A 62 -6.78 24.12 9.72
C ASN A 62 -6.91 24.26 8.19
N GLY A 63 -6.69 23.16 7.48
CA GLY A 63 -6.80 23.14 6.01
C GLY A 63 -5.65 23.83 5.27
N ALA A 64 -4.44 23.76 5.81
CA ALA A 64 -3.24 24.35 5.19
C ALA A 64 -3.06 23.94 3.73
N LEU A 65 -3.30 22.67 3.40
CA LEU A 65 -3.27 22.18 2.02
C LEU A 65 -4.26 22.89 1.11
N THR A 66 -5.47 23.13 1.59
CA THR A 66 -6.51 23.78 0.79
C THR A 66 -6.24 25.26 0.57
N ARG A 67 -5.35 25.87 1.37
CA ARG A 67 -4.91 27.26 1.24
C ARG A 67 -3.61 27.41 0.48
N GLY A 68 -3.01 26.33 0.02
CA GLY A 68 -1.71 26.34 -0.65
C GLY A 68 -0.54 26.64 0.28
N GLU A 69 -0.73 26.54 1.60
CA GLU A 69 0.33 26.67 2.58
C GLU A 69 1.18 25.39 2.60
N ARG A 70 2.42 25.52 3.06
CA ARG A 70 3.33 24.38 3.20
C ARG A 70 2.73 23.37 4.20
N LEU A 71 2.58 22.13 3.75
CA LEU A 71 2.14 21.05 4.60
C LEU A 71 3.34 20.47 5.36
N GLU A 72 3.18 20.30 6.67
CA GLU A 72 4.09 19.51 7.49
C GLU A 72 3.31 18.33 8.06
N LEU A 73 3.75 17.12 7.73
CA LEU A 73 3.20 15.92 8.34
C LEU A 73 3.88 15.67 9.67
N VAL A 74 3.08 15.66 10.74
CA VAL A 74 3.54 15.28 12.08
C VAL A 74 3.57 13.77 12.20
N SER A 75 4.54 13.22 12.92
CA SER A 75 4.69 11.76 13.03
C SER A 75 3.62 11.11 13.88
N GLU A 76 3.17 11.78 14.93
CA GLU A 76 2.20 11.22 15.85
C GLU A 76 1.19 12.26 16.32
N PHE A 77 -0.02 11.79 16.46
CA PHE A 77 -1.13 12.56 16.96
C PHE A 77 -1.90 11.75 18.01
N ARG A 78 -2.20 12.36 19.14
CA ARG A 78 -3.07 11.78 20.18
C ARG A 78 -4.38 12.52 20.25
N PRO A 79 -5.51 11.89 19.89
CA PRO A 79 -6.81 12.50 20.12
C PRO A 79 -7.04 12.69 21.62
N GLY A 80 -7.51 13.88 22.01
CA GLY A 80 -7.95 14.16 23.36
C GLY A 80 -9.31 13.52 23.65
N PRO A 81 -9.73 13.45 24.93
CA PRO A 81 -11.01 12.87 25.31
C PRO A 81 -12.22 13.63 24.78
N SER A 82 -12.06 14.88 24.37
CA SER A 82 -13.10 15.72 23.77
C SER A 82 -13.12 15.72 22.24
N ALA A 83 -12.34 14.84 21.61
CA ALA A 83 -12.18 14.79 20.14
C ALA A 83 -13.49 14.48 19.38
N TYR A 84 -14.46 13.94 20.06
CA TYR A 84 -15.73 13.53 19.47
C TYR A 84 -16.88 14.10 20.30
N THR A 85 -17.34 15.30 19.97
CA THR A 85 -18.60 15.82 20.46
C THR A 85 -19.68 15.61 19.39
N GLU A 86 -20.92 15.38 19.80
CA GLU A 86 -22.06 15.26 18.87
C GLU A 86 -22.20 16.48 17.95
N ASP A 87 -21.75 17.64 18.41
CA ASP A 87 -21.90 18.92 17.70
C ASP A 87 -20.76 19.22 16.70
N SER A 88 -19.63 18.53 16.79
CA SER A 88 -18.49 18.75 15.88
C SER A 88 -17.56 17.53 15.80
N PRO A 89 -17.95 16.49 15.05
CA PRO A 89 -17.13 15.28 14.90
C PRO A 89 -15.77 15.52 14.21
N PHE A 90 -15.56 16.71 13.67
CA PHE A 90 -14.35 17.10 12.96
C PHE A 90 -13.55 18.21 13.64
N THR A 91 -13.88 18.57 14.87
CA THR A 91 -13.05 19.52 15.61
C THR A 91 -11.70 18.89 15.90
N PRO A 92 -10.58 19.55 15.57
CA PRO A 92 -9.26 19.05 15.94
C PRO A 92 -9.25 18.78 17.44
N PRO A 93 -8.83 17.59 17.88
CA PRO A 93 -8.83 17.30 19.31
C PRO A 93 -7.87 18.26 20.02
N GLU A 94 -8.20 18.62 21.24
CA GLU A 94 -7.29 19.28 22.19
C GLU A 94 -6.10 18.40 22.56
N GLY A 95 -5.96 17.24 21.90
CA GLY A 95 -4.84 16.32 22.04
C GLY A 95 -3.52 16.96 21.62
N GLY A 96 -2.45 16.40 22.07
CA GLY A 96 -1.13 16.87 21.70
C GLY A 96 -0.62 16.21 20.42
N TYR A 97 0.39 16.84 19.86
CA TYR A 97 1.26 16.22 18.88
C TYR A 97 2.54 15.76 19.61
N PRO A 98 2.61 14.50 20.06
CA PRO A 98 3.73 14.02 20.86
C PRO A 98 5.04 13.97 20.07
N ASP A 99 4.96 13.77 18.78
CA ASP A 99 6.10 13.81 17.87
C ASP A 99 5.76 14.63 16.62
N ARG A 100 6.56 15.66 16.37
CA ARG A 100 6.46 16.55 15.20
C ARG A 100 7.55 16.30 14.17
N THR A 101 8.35 15.27 14.35
CA THR A 101 9.40 14.93 13.42
C THR A 101 8.78 14.47 12.10
N THR A 102 9.19 15.05 10.99
CA THR A 102 8.81 14.59 9.66
C THR A 102 9.50 13.27 9.36
N ARG A 103 8.73 12.26 9.00
CA ARG A 103 9.26 10.94 8.63
C ARG A 103 8.89 10.63 7.18
N PRO A 104 9.87 10.22 6.34
CA PRO A 104 9.64 10.01 4.91
C PRO A 104 8.54 9.01 4.57
N HIS A 105 8.38 7.92 5.33
CA HIS A 105 7.32 6.94 5.11
C HIS A 105 5.90 7.51 5.31
N HIS A 106 5.72 8.54 6.14
CA HIS A 106 4.44 9.22 6.25
C HIS A 106 4.10 10.01 4.99
N HIS A 107 5.12 10.63 4.37
CA HIS A 107 4.97 11.32 3.09
C HIS A 107 4.63 10.35 1.97
N ALA A 108 5.35 9.22 1.89
CA ALA A 108 5.09 8.18 0.91
C ALA A 108 3.66 7.65 1.01
N ALA A 109 3.22 7.24 2.20
CA ALA A 109 1.89 6.71 2.42
C ALA A 109 0.78 7.71 2.06
N MET A 110 0.92 8.97 2.51
CA MET A 110 -0.08 10.00 2.24
C MET A 110 -0.13 10.37 0.76
N LEU A 111 1.03 10.47 0.11
CA LEU A 111 1.09 10.75 -1.32
C LEU A 111 0.47 9.61 -2.14
N TRP A 112 0.74 8.36 -1.77
CA TRP A 112 0.14 7.20 -2.42
C TRP A 112 -1.38 7.22 -2.32
N PHE A 113 -1.90 7.40 -1.11
CA PHE A 113 -3.35 7.49 -0.87
C PHE A 113 -4.00 8.60 -1.69
N LEU A 114 -3.46 9.82 -1.66
CA LEU A 114 -4.05 10.94 -2.38
C LEU A 114 -3.95 10.77 -3.90
N SER A 115 -2.88 10.18 -4.40
CA SER A 115 -2.71 9.90 -5.83
C SER A 115 -3.72 8.86 -6.32
N ASP A 116 -3.95 7.81 -5.53
CA ASP A 116 -4.93 6.78 -5.86
C ASP A 116 -6.38 7.30 -5.77
N LEU A 117 -6.67 8.12 -4.77
CA LEU A 117 -7.96 8.81 -4.67
C LEU A 117 -8.19 9.79 -5.85
N ASN A 118 -7.12 10.48 -6.28
CA ASN A 118 -7.20 11.36 -7.45
C ASN A 118 -7.46 10.58 -8.74
N SER A 119 -6.85 9.42 -8.92
CA SER A 119 -7.14 8.51 -10.02
C SER A 119 -8.63 8.12 -10.04
N LEU A 120 -9.19 7.72 -8.90
CA LEU A 120 -10.61 7.40 -8.76
C LEU A 120 -11.50 8.60 -9.15
N ALA A 121 -11.13 9.81 -8.69
CA ALA A 121 -11.86 11.03 -9.03
C ALA A 121 -11.74 11.39 -10.52
N ALA A 122 -10.55 11.22 -11.10
CA ALA A 122 -10.28 11.53 -12.50
C ALA A 122 -11.09 10.67 -13.46
N ASN A 123 -11.32 9.42 -13.10
CA ASN A 123 -12.08 8.45 -13.90
C ASN A 123 -13.60 8.55 -13.70
N GLY A 124 -14.10 9.56 -13.02
CA GLY A 124 -15.53 9.85 -12.89
C GLY A 124 -16.26 9.08 -11.79
N TRP A 125 -15.55 8.27 -10.98
CA TRP A 125 -16.18 7.45 -9.96
C TRP A 125 -16.90 8.23 -8.87
N PHE A 126 -16.46 9.44 -8.56
CA PHE A 126 -17.13 10.28 -7.56
C PHE A 126 -18.56 10.65 -7.95
N GLY A 127 -18.77 10.95 -9.23
CA GLY A 127 -20.09 11.32 -9.76
C GLY A 127 -20.96 10.14 -10.17
N TYR A 128 -20.45 8.92 -10.13
CA TYR A 128 -21.14 7.76 -10.72
C TYR A 128 -22.49 7.40 -10.07
N VAL A 129 -22.59 7.55 -8.76
CA VAL A 129 -23.86 7.32 -8.03
C VAL A 129 -24.40 8.59 -7.42
N ASN A 130 -23.54 9.53 -7.10
CA ASN A 130 -23.88 10.83 -6.56
C ASN A 130 -23.24 11.94 -7.42
N PRO A 131 -24.03 12.71 -8.18
CA PRO A 131 -23.49 13.78 -9.01
C PRO A 131 -22.90 14.95 -8.22
N GLU A 132 -23.17 15.02 -6.91
CA GLU A 132 -22.60 16.01 -6.01
C GLU A 132 -21.65 15.36 -5.01
N PRO A 133 -20.37 15.14 -5.36
CA PRO A 133 -19.39 14.55 -4.45
C PRO A 133 -19.13 15.47 -3.25
N LEU A 134 -18.80 14.87 -2.10
CA LEU A 134 -18.46 15.62 -0.87
C LEU A 134 -17.27 16.56 -1.09
N ILE A 135 -16.30 16.13 -1.88
CA ILE A 135 -15.13 16.92 -2.24
C ILE A 135 -15.05 16.92 -3.77
N PRO A 136 -15.08 18.11 -4.40
CA PRO A 136 -14.91 18.23 -5.84
C PRO A 136 -13.57 17.67 -6.33
N ARG A 137 -13.57 17.11 -7.54
CA ARG A 137 -12.37 16.54 -8.18
C ARG A 137 -11.18 17.53 -8.16
N GLU A 138 -11.43 18.78 -8.44
CA GLU A 138 -10.40 19.83 -8.49
C GLU A 138 -9.70 20.00 -7.14
N ASN A 139 -10.43 19.82 -6.04
CA ASN A 139 -9.86 19.89 -4.70
C ASN A 139 -8.96 18.70 -4.42
N ILE A 140 -9.36 17.48 -4.84
CA ILE A 140 -8.51 16.29 -4.71
C ILE A 140 -7.23 16.46 -5.53
N GLN A 141 -7.36 16.92 -6.78
CA GLN A 141 -6.21 17.20 -7.64
C GLN A 141 -5.24 18.22 -7.00
N MET A 142 -5.79 19.30 -6.44
CA MET A 142 -5.00 20.30 -5.74
C MET A 142 -4.28 19.74 -4.51
N LEU A 143 -4.97 18.90 -3.72
CA LEU A 143 -4.40 18.24 -2.55
C LEU A 143 -3.28 17.28 -2.93
N THR A 144 -3.49 16.48 -3.97
CA THR A 144 -2.50 15.55 -4.50
C THR A 144 -1.25 16.28 -4.99
N ASN A 145 -1.43 17.34 -5.78
CA ASN A 145 -0.33 18.17 -6.26
C ASN A 145 0.43 18.85 -5.10
N GLY A 146 -0.30 19.37 -4.11
CA GLY A 146 0.28 19.96 -2.90
C GLY A 146 1.08 18.94 -2.09
N MET A 147 0.58 17.71 -1.96
CA MET A 147 1.28 16.65 -1.24
C MET A 147 2.54 16.20 -1.99
N GLY A 148 2.47 16.03 -3.32
CA GLY A 148 3.64 15.68 -4.13
C GLY A 148 4.75 16.74 -4.00
N GLN A 149 4.40 18.00 -4.13
CA GLN A 149 5.34 19.10 -3.94
C GLN A 149 5.93 19.13 -2.53
N THR A 150 5.10 18.90 -1.52
CA THR A 150 5.55 18.84 -0.11
C THR A 150 6.52 17.70 0.10
N THR A 151 6.23 16.51 -0.42
CA THR A 151 7.11 15.33 -0.31
C THR A 151 8.47 15.61 -0.94
N MET A 152 8.50 16.08 -2.18
CA MET A 152 9.74 16.39 -2.90
C MET A 152 10.58 17.50 -2.23
N ASN A 153 9.94 18.41 -1.51
CA ASN A 153 10.63 19.49 -0.79
C ASN A 153 11.09 19.10 0.62
N ALA A 154 10.39 18.18 1.27
CA ALA A 154 10.64 17.81 2.67
C ALA A 154 11.61 16.64 2.81
N VAL A 155 11.67 15.77 1.82
CA VAL A 155 12.51 14.57 1.83
C VAL A 155 13.58 14.68 0.74
N ASP A 156 14.82 14.78 1.16
CA ASP A 156 15.97 14.76 0.23
C ASP A 156 16.27 13.31 -0.15
N PRO A 157 16.25 12.91 -1.44
CA PRO A 157 16.63 11.56 -1.87
C PRO A 157 17.97 11.08 -1.35
N ALA A 158 18.96 11.98 -1.28
CA ALA A 158 20.28 11.65 -0.76
C ALA A 158 20.32 11.40 0.77
N GLY A 159 19.32 11.93 1.48
CA GLY A 159 19.18 11.80 2.94
C GLY A 159 18.27 10.67 3.38
N VAL A 160 17.75 9.85 2.46
CA VAL A 160 16.88 8.70 2.82
C VAL A 160 17.72 7.63 3.50
N ASP A 161 17.30 7.17 4.67
CA ASP A 161 18.09 6.32 5.57
C ASP A 161 18.49 4.97 4.96
N ASN A 162 17.56 4.33 4.22
CA ASN A 162 17.81 3.02 3.63
C ASN A 162 17.10 2.85 2.27
N THR A 163 17.52 1.85 1.51
CA THR A 163 16.99 1.57 0.16
C THR A 163 15.55 1.05 0.16
N ARG A 164 15.10 0.37 1.21
CA ARG A 164 13.70 -0.03 1.37
C ARG A 164 12.77 1.18 1.39
N LEU A 165 13.14 2.20 2.16
CA LEU A 165 12.39 3.46 2.20
C LEU A 165 12.48 4.23 0.88
N ALA A 166 13.62 4.16 0.19
CA ALA A 166 13.75 4.73 -1.14
C ALA A 166 12.78 4.06 -2.14
N GLY A 167 12.63 2.73 -2.07
CA GLY A 167 11.64 1.98 -2.86
C GLY A 167 10.20 2.41 -2.59
N GLU A 168 9.81 2.56 -1.32
CA GLU A 168 8.48 3.04 -0.94
C GLU A 168 8.21 4.46 -1.49
N LEU A 169 9.17 5.36 -1.35
CA LEU A 169 9.06 6.72 -1.91
C LEU A 169 8.99 6.70 -3.43
N LEU A 170 9.77 5.84 -4.09
CA LEU A 170 9.69 5.66 -5.55
C LEU A 170 8.29 5.24 -5.99
N GLY A 171 7.69 4.25 -5.33
CA GLY A 171 6.32 3.83 -5.63
C GLY A 171 5.31 4.98 -5.51
N ALA A 172 5.40 5.75 -4.43
CA ALA A 172 4.52 6.89 -4.21
C ALA A 172 4.73 8.02 -5.22
N ILE A 173 5.98 8.36 -5.53
CA ILE A 173 6.33 9.41 -6.51
C ILE A 173 6.00 8.96 -7.94
N GLY A 174 6.24 7.70 -8.26
CA GLY A 174 5.87 7.11 -9.54
C GLY A 174 4.36 7.26 -9.78
N TRP A 175 3.58 6.81 -8.81
CA TRP A 175 2.14 6.93 -8.88
C TRP A 175 1.66 8.39 -8.97
N PHE A 176 2.24 9.29 -8.17
CA PHE A 176 1.97 10.72 -8.26
C PHE A 176 2.30 11.31 -9.64
N GLY A 177 3.46 10.96 -10.20
CA GLY A 177 3.91 11.45 -11.50
C GLY A 177 2.95 11.10 -12.64
N THR A 178 2.32 9.92 -12.58
CA THR A 178 1.29 9.50 -13.54
C THR A 178 -0.04 10.24 -13.33
N GLN A 179 -0.37 10.64 -12.10
CA GLN A 179 -1.67 11.21 -11.75
C GLN A 179 -1.72 12.74 -11.75
N THR A 180 -0.57 13.42 -11.72
CA THR A 180 -0.55 14.88 -11.75
C THR A 180 -0.95 15.44 -13.12
N ASN A 181 -1.79 16.47 -13.12
CA ASN A 181 -2.19 17.18 -14.33
C ASN A 181 -1.25 18.35 -14.68
N GLN A 182 -0.13 18.51 -13.95
CA GLN A 182 0.83 19.58 -14.14
C GLN A 182 2.15 19.06 -14.69
N ASP A 183 2.50 19.40 -15.92
CA ASP A 183 3.75 18.95 -16.57
C ASP A 183 5.00 19.30 -15.77
N GLN A 184 4.99 20.47 -15.11
CA GLN A 184 6.11 20.88 -14.27
C GLN A 184 6.27 19.96 -13.05
N LEU A 185 5.17 19.53 -12.43
CA LEU A 185 5.23 18.58 -11.31
C LEU A 185 5.57 17.17 -11.77
N ARG A 186 5.10 16.75 -12.96
CA ARG A 186 5.50 15.48 -13.55
C ARG A 186 7.00 15.43 -13.81
N SER A 187 7.57 16.49 -14.41
CA SER A 187 9.01 16.59 -14.62
C SER A 187 9.79 16.62 -13.29
N ALA A 188 9.26 17.29 -12.27
CA ALA A 188 9.87 17.30 -10.94
C ALA A 188 9.84 15.92 -10.29
N ALA A 189 8.72 15.18 -10.44
CA ALA A 189 8.60 13.80 -9.96
C ALA A 189 9.59 12.85 -10.64
N ALA A 190 9.76 12.96 -11.97
CA ALA A 190 10.76 12.20 -12.71
C ALA A 190 12.19 12.46 -12.19
N ASN A 191 12.60 13.73 -12.06
CA ASN A 191 13.91 14.09 -11.53
C ASN A 191 14.11 13.61 -10.07
N TYR A 192 13.05 13.63 -9.26
CA TYR A 192 13.10 13.13 -7.88
C TYR A 192 13.24 11.60 -7.85
N ALA A 193 12.53 10.90 -8.74
CA ALA A 193 12.66 9.47 -8.93
C ALA A 193 14.08 9.08 -9.34
N ASP A 194 14.72 9.83 -10.26
CA ASP A 194 16.13 9.62 -10.64
C ASP A 194 17.07 9.69 -9.42
N GLY A 195 16.82 10.62 -8.50
CA GLY A 195 17.62 10.74 -7.27
C GLY A 195 17.48 9.53 -6.35
N LEU A 196 16.27 8.98 -6.21
CA LEU A 196 16.01 7.77 -5.42
C LEU A 196 16.55 6.51 -6.11
N ALA A 197 16.35 6.38 -7.43
CA ALA A 197 16.85 5.26 -8.21
C ALA A 197 18.40 5.21 -8.18
N GLY A 198 19.07 6.36 -8.35
CA GLY A 198 20.53 6.45 -8.23
C GLY A 198 21.04 6.03 -6.86
N ARG A 199 20.26 6.27 -5.77
CA ARG A 199 20.62 5.75 -4.44
C ARG A 199 20.48 4.23 -4.37
N ILE A 200 19.46 3.66 -4.97
CA ILE A 200 19.29 2.21 -5.04
C ILE A 200 20.42 1.58 -5.85
N GLU A 201 20.71 2.10 -7.04
CA GLU A 201 21.76 1.62 -7.92
C GLU A 201 23.15 1.67 -7.26
N ALA A 202 23.43 2.70 -6.46
CA ALA A 202 24.67 2.79 -5.70
C ALA A 202 24.82 1.70 -4.62
N ASN A 203 23.75 1.01 -4.27
CA ASN A 203 23.71 -0.09 -3.31
C ASN A 203 23.32 -1.42 -3.96
N LEU A 204 23.29 -1.50 -5.28
CA LEU A 204 22.95 -2.70 -6.03
C LEU A 204 24.24 -3.46 -6.38
N ASP A 205 24.30 -4.74 -6.05
CA ASP A 205 25.39 -5.61 -6.49
C ASP A 205 25.13 -6.21 -7.89
N ASN A 206 26.12 -6.95 -8.41
CA ASN A 206 26.04 -7.52 -9.74
C ASN A 206 25.02 -8.68 -9.87
N ASN A 207 24.48 -9.16 -8.75
CA ASN A 207 23.52 -10.26 -8.71
C ASN A 207 22.08 -9.75 -8.51
N GLY A 208 21.88 -8.44 -8.44
CA GLY A 208 20.58 -7.84 -8.20
C GLY A 208 20.22 -7.64 -6.74
N ARG A 209 21.12 -7.95 -5.80
CA ARG A 209 20.91 -7.71 -4.38
C ARG A 209 21.08 -6.22 -4.06
N VAL A 210 20.09 -5.67 -3.37
CA VAL A 210 20.11 -4.29 -2.90
C VAL A 210 20.56 -4.27 -1.43
N ASP A 211 21.75 -3.76 -1.16
CA ASP A 211 22.21 -3.51 0.21
C ASP A 211 21.41 -2.36 0.82
N SER A 212 20.80 -2.58 1.98
CA SER A 212 19.86 -1.60 2.49
C SER A 212 20.05 -1.18 3.93
N GLY A 213 20.59 -2.06 4.74
CA GLY A 213 20.50 -1.92 6.18
C GLY A 213 19.10 -2.22 6.76
N ALA A 214 18.15 -2.72 5.98
CA ALA A 214 16.87 -3.24 6.48
C ALA A 214 17.04 -4.70 6.95
N ALA A 215 16.28 -5.08 7.98
CA ALA A 215 16.40 -6.41 8.57
C ALA A 215 15.94 -7.54 7.64
N ASN A 216 14.91 -7.28 6.80
CA ASN A 216 14.38 -8.26 5.86
C ASN A 216 14.79 -7.91 4.43
N GLN A 217 15.64 -8.75 3.83
CA GLN A 217 16.15 -8.55 2.47
C GLN A 217 15.05 -8.79 1.42
N ALA A 218 14.22 -9.83 1.59
CA ALA A 218 13.16 -10.12 0.63
C ALA A 218 12.15 -8.96 0.54
N ALA A 219 11.77 -8.39 1.67
CA ALA A 219 10.91 -7.21 1.70
C ALA A 219 11.58 -6.00 1.03
N THR A 220 12.89 -5.81 1.24
CA THR A 220 13.64 -4.74 0.58
C THR A 220 13.63 -4.91 -0.94
N GLN A 221 13.92 -6.11 -1.45
CA GLN A 221 13.88 -6.41 -2.88
C GLN A 221 12.47 -6.16 -3.45
N GLY A 222 11.44 -6.63 -2.75
CA GLY A 222 10.05 -6.47 -3.20
C GLY A 222 9.64 -5.01 -3.36
N VAL A 223 9.81 -4.18 -2.33
CA VAL A 223 9.39 -2.78 -2.38
C VAL A 223 10.28 -1.93 -3.32
N VAL A 224 11.57 -2.26 -3.43
CA VAL A 224 12.47 -1.57 -4.36
C VAL A 224 12.08 -1.88 -5.80
N GLY A 225 11.89 -3.15 -6.14
CA GLY A 225 11.44 -3.56 -7.47
C GLY A 225 10.09 -2.96 -7.83
N GLN A 226 9.11 -3.02 -6.93
CA GLN A 226 7.81 -2.37 -7.11
C GLN A 226 7.96 -0.86 -7.36
N GLY A 227 8.76 -0.17 -6.56
CA GLY A 227 8.95 1.28 -6.67
C GLY A 227 9.60 1.69 -7.99
N LEU A 228 10.62 0.95 -8.44
CA LEU A 228 11.27 1.16 -9.73
C LEU A 228 10.29 1.00 -10.89
N LEU A 229 9.48 -0.06 -10.89
CA LEU A 229 8.50 -0.32 -11.94
C LEU A 229 7.37 0.72 -11.97
N TRP A 230 6.90 1.16 -10.80
CA TRP A 230 5.88 2.19 -10.76
C TRP A 230 6.40 3.55 -11.21
N SER A 231 7.66 3.88 -10.89
CA SER A 231 8.29 5.10 -11.39
C SER A 231 8.51 5.05 -12.89
N SER A 232 8.75 3.87 -13.45
CA SER A 232 8.86 3.66 -14.90
C SER A 232 7.55 3.91 -15.66
N GLN A 233 6.43 4.10 -14.95
CA GLN A 233 5.17 4.52 -15.58
C GLN A 233 5.11 6.04 -15.83
N ILE A 234 6.07 6.82 -15.35
CA ILE A 234 6.20 8.24 -15.71
C ILE A 234 6.79 8.35 -17.11
N ASP A 235 6.17 9.13 -17.97
CA ASP A 235 6.65 9.35 -19.34
C ASP A 235 8.13 9.74 -19.39
N GLY A 236 8.93 8.93 -20.07
CA GLY A 236 10.37 9.17 -20.26
C GLY A 236 11.28 8.65 -19.13
N VAL A 237 10.71 7.95 -18.15
CA VAL A 237 11.44 7.25 -17.07
C VAL A 237 11.41 5.75 -17.35
N ASP A 238 12.56 5.08 -17.25
CA ASP A 238 12.67 3.63 -17.43
C ASP A 238 13.73 3.04 -16.50
N TYR A 239 13.27 2.25 -15.53
CA TYR A 239 14.13 1.47 -14.63
C TYR A 239 13.83 -0.03 -14.73
N SER A 240 13.20 -0.48 -15.80
CA SER A 240 12.73 -1.86 -15.96
C SER A 240 13.86 -2.87 -15.84
N GLU A 241 15.04 -2.60 -16.43
CA GLU A 241 16.20 -3.49 -16.34
C GLU A 241 16.72 -3.60 -14.89
N THR A 242 16.80 -2.49 -14.16
CA THR A 242 17.21 -2.50 -12.75
C THR A 242 16.19 -3.24 -11.90
N ALA A 243 14.90 -2.99 -12.13
CA ALA A 243 13.82 -3.67 -11.43
C ALA A 243 13.80 -5.17 -11.69
N ASP A 244 14.04 -5.59 -12.94
CA ASP A 244 14.12 -6.99 -13.34
C ASP A 244 15.23 -7.73 -12.60
N ASN A 245 16.41 -7.13 -12.48
CA ASN A 245 17.51 -7.68 -11.69
C ASN A 245 17.18 -7.79 -10.20
N VAL A 246 16.57 -6.74 -9.63
CA VAL A 246 16.18 -6.71 -8.21
C VAL A 246 15.12 -7.77 -7.90
N LEU A 247 14.09 -7.90 -8.73
CA LEU A 247 13.02 -8.88 -8.53
C LEU A 247 13.45 -10.30 -8.93
N GLY A 248 14.43 -10.43 -9.84
CA GLY A 248 15.11 -11.69 -10.10
C GLY A 248 15.78 -12.24 -8.85
N TYR A 249 16.55 -11.39 -8.14
CA TYR A 249 17.17 -11.80 -6.88
C TYR A 249 16.13 -12.21 -5.82
N LEU A 250 14.99 -11.54 -5.74
CA LEU A 250 13.90 -11.93 -4.86
C LEU A 250 13.40 -13.34 -5.16
N SER A 251 13.11 -13.64 -6.42
CA SER A 251 12.48 -14.90 -6.85
C SER A 251 13.45 -16.07 -6.98
N GLU A 252 14.73 -15.83 -7.25
CA GLU A 252 15.72 -16.86 -7.53
C GLU A 252 16.61 -17.18 -6.31
N GLU A 253 16.97 -16.15 -5.51
CA GLU A 253 17.92 -16.31 -4.41
C GLU A 253 17.27 -16.31 -3.02
N LEU A 254 16.11 -15.65 -2.87
CA LEU A 254 15.45 -15.51 -1.57
C LEU A 254 14.20 -16.38 -1.43
N TYR A 255 13.69 -16.93 -2.53
CA TYR A 255 12.58 -17.89 -2.44
C TYR A 255 13.11 -19.26 -2.05
N ASP A 256 12.68 -19.74 -0.88
CA ASP A 256 12.95 -21.09 -0.42
C ASP A 256 11.86 -22.03 -0.93
N GLU A 257 12.18 -22.87 -1.92
CA GLU A 257 11.22 -23.77 -2.55
C GLU A 257 10.76 -24.88 -1.58
N GLU A 258 11.61 -25.32 -0.64
CA GLU A 258 11.28 -26.36 0.33
C GLU A 258 10.33 -25.81 1.41
N ALA A 259 10.60 -24.62 1.91
CA ALA A 259 9.73 -23.91 2.86
C ALA A 259 8.47 -23.33 2.19
N GLY A 260 8.55 -23.04 0.90
CA GLY A 260 7.48 -22.38 0.14
C GLY A 260 7.24 -20.93 0.57
N THR A 261 8.28 -20.27 1.07
CA THR A 261 8.25 -18.89 1.56
C THR A 261 9.54 -18.15 1.20
N PHE A 262 9.69 -16.91 1.63
CA PHE A 262 10.88 -16.10 1.36
C PHE A 262 11.76 -15.97 2.59
N ALA A 263 13.05 -16.25 2.42
CA ALA A 263 14.05 -16.02 3.46
C ALA A 263 14.21 -14.52 3.75
N SER A 264 14.43 -14.17 5.02
CA SER A 264 14.74 -12.79 5.41
C SER A 264 16.10 -12.33 4.85
N GLY A 265 17.04 -13.27 4.67
CA GLY A 265 18.34 -13.12 4.04
C GLY A 265 18.89 -14.47 3.62
N VAL A 266 19.85 -14.50 2.70
CA VAL A 266 20.39 -15.74 2.08
C VAL A 266 21.00 -16.70 3.10
N ASP A 267 21.61 -16.17 4.16
CA ASP A 267 22.32 -16.96 5.17
C ASP A 267 21.53 -17.08 6.49
N ASP A 268 20.27 -16.66 6.51
CA ASP A 268 19.46 -16.68 7.72
C ASP A 268 19.03 -18.10 8.08
N SER A 269 19.27 -18.49 9.31
CA SER A 269 18.81 -19.76 9.86
C SER A 269 17.35 -19.73 10.30
N THR A 270 16.75 -18.55 10.35
CA THR A 270 15.37 -18.30 10.75
C THR A 270 14.83 -17.14 9.95
N TYR A 271 13.61 -17.27 9.44
CA TYR A 271 12.98 -16.24 8.61
C TYR A 271 11.99 -15.44 9.43
N THR A 272 12.33 -14.19 9.71
CA THR A 272 11.43 -13.26 10.42
C THR A 272 10.62 -12.45 9.41
N ILE A 273 9.31 -12.49 9.51
CA ILE A 273 8.39 -11.84 8.58
C ILE A 273 7.35 -11.05 9.37
N THR A 274 7.39 -9.73 9.21
CA THR A 274 6.33 -8.85 9.70
C THR A 274 5.19 -8.73 8.68
N ALA A 275 4.03 -8.25 9.11
CA ALA A 275 2.95 -7.94 8.18
C ALA A 275 3.39 -6.90 7.11
N ARG A 276 4.30 -5.98 7.47
CA ARG A 276 4.87 -5.04 6.51
C ARG A 276 5.78 -5.74 5.49
N ASP A 277 6.63 -6.68 5.93
CA ASP A 277 7.52 -7.43 5.05
C ASP A 277 6.73 -8.25 4.04
N ALA A 278 5.69 -8.94 4.51
CA ALA A 278 4.80 -9.69 3.63
C ALA A 278 4.14 -8.79 2.58
N GLY A 279 3.76 -7.57 2.95
CA GLY A 279 3.21 -6.59 2.01
C GLY A 279 4.22 -6.15 0.95
N ASP A 280 5.46 -5.89 1.33
CA ASP A 280 6.52 -5.49 0.40
C ASP A 280 6.87 -6.63 -0.59
N ILE A 281 6.95 -7.87 -0.10
CA ILE A 281 7.16 -9.05 -0.94
C ILE A 281 5.99 -9.23 -1.92
N THR A 282 4.75 -9.20 -1.41
CA THR A 282 3.53 -9.31 -2.21
C THR A 282 3.48 -8.26 -3.32
N GLY A 283 3.78 -7.01 -2.98
CA GLY A 283 3.81 -5.91 -3.94
C GLY A 283 4.87 -6.09 -5.03
N GLY A 284 6.05 -6.58 -4.66
CA GLY A 284 7.14 -6.88 -5.59
C GLY A 284 6.78 -7.99 -6.58
N LEU A 285 6.24 -9.11 -6.07
CA LEU A 285 5.81 -10.24 -6.91
C LEU A 285 4.71 -9.83 -7.89
N ASN A 286 3.74 -9.06 -7.40
CA ASN A 286 2.66 -8.57 -8.24
C ASN A 286 3.16 -7.61 -9.32
N ALA A 287 4.10 -6.72 -9.00
CA ALA A 287 4.71 -5.85 -9.99
C ALA A 287 5.54 -6.63 -11.03
N ALA A 288 6.25 -7.67 -10.61
CA ALA A 288 6.98 -8.56 -11.52
C ALA A 288 6.05 -9.26 -12.52
N ASP A 289 4.94 -9.80 -12.04
CA ASP A 289 3.97 -10.47 -12.91
C ASP A 289 3.33 -9.50 -13.91
N VAL A 290 2.82 -8.37 -13.42
CA VAL A 290 1.99 -7.47 -14.24
C VAL A 290 2.82 -6.54 -15.14
N LEU A 291 3.99 -6.08 -14.69
CA LEU A 291 4.77 -5.07 -15.39
C LEU A 291 6.02 -5.61 -16.11
N LEU A 292 6.45 -6.83 -15.76
CA LEU A 292 7.57 -7.52 -16.43
C LEU A 292 7.16 -8.83 -17.13
N ASP A 293 5.87 -9.19 -17.12
CA ASP A 293 5.35 -10.46 -17.64
C ASP A 293 6.01 -11.71 -17.03
N ARG A 294 6.44 -11.62 -15.75
CA ARG A 294 7.08 -12.73 -15.03
C ARG A 294 6.06 -13.66 -14.37
N SER A 295 5.33 -14.43 -15.17
CA SER A 295 4.28 -15.33 -14.66
C SER A 295 4.80 -16.48 -13.76
N GLU A 296 6.10 -16.76 -13.76
CA GLU A 296 6.74 -17.75 -12.89
C GLU A 296 6.66 -17.39 -11.41
N VAL A 297 6.41 -16.12 -11.05
CA VAL A 297 6.22 -15.71 -9.65
C VAL A 297 4.84 -16.07 -9.10
N GLN A 298 3.87 -16.42 -9.96
CA GLN A 298 2.51 -16.76 -9.52
C GLN A 298 2.46 -17.98 -8.59
N PRO A 299 3.08 -19.14 -8.92
CA PRO A 299 3.15 -20.27 -8.01
C PRO A 299 3.95 -19.97 -6.74
N GLN A 300 4.99 -19.12 -6.82
CA GLN A 300 5.74 -18.68 -5.63
C GLN A 300 4.85 -17.90 -4.68
N TYR A 301 4.07 -16.94 -5.22
CA TYR A 301 3.11 -16.20 -4.40
C TYR A 301 2.04 -17.11 -3.79
N ALA A 302 1.49 -18.06 -4.57
CA ALA A 302 0.49 -18.99 -4.05
C ALA A 302 1.05 -19.83 -2.89
N SER A 303 2.29 -20.30 -3.00
CA SER A 303 2.98 -21.01 -1.94
C SER A 303 3.25 -20.12 -0.74
N PHE A 304 3.79 -18.91 -0.96
CA PHE A 304 4.04 -17.90 0.06
C PHE A 304 2.77 -17.59 0.87
N PHE A 305 1.64 -17.38 0.19
CA PHE A 305 0.36 -17.16 0.85
C PHE A 305 -0.02 -18.36 1.73
N ASN A 306 0.07 -19.57 1.20
CA ASN A 306 -0.29 -20.76 1.95
C ASN A 306 0.60 -20.99 3.17
N GLN A 307 1.90 -20.82 3.03
CA GLN A 307 2.85 -21.10 4.10
C GLN A 307 2.87 -19.96 5.11
N THR A 308 3.03 -18.72 4.66
CA THR A 308 3.24 -17.58 5.55
C THR A 308 1.94 -17.07 6.16
N PHE A 309 0.89 -16.88 5.33
CA PHE A 309 -0.37 -16.32 5.84
C PHE A 309 -1.21 -17.35 6.57
N ASN A 310 -1.34 -18.56 6.01
CA ASN A 310 -2.21 -19.58 6.57
C ASN A 310 -1.47 -20.45 7.61
N ARG A 311 -0.44 -21.20 7.20
CA ARG A 311 0.29 -22.08 8.10
C ARG A 311 1.07 -21.33 9.17
N GLY A 312 1.76 -20.25 8.78
CA GLY A 312 2.51 -19.36 9.66
C GLY A 312 1.65 -18.47 10.54
N GLN A 313 0.34 -18.44 10.29
CA GLN A 313 -0.62 -17.64 11.04
C GLN A 313 -0.33 -16.13 11.01
N LEU A 314 0.33 -15.63 9.96
CA LEU A 314 0.44 -14.18 9.78
C LEU A 314 -0.96 -13.56 9.73
N GLN A 315 -1.88 -14.17 8.97
CA GLN A 315 -3.28 -13.79 8.98
C GLN A 315 -4.00 -14.48 10.13
N ARG A 316 -4.68 -13.69 10.98
CA ARG A 316 -5.51 -14.23 12.06
C ARG A 316 -6.78 -14.83 11.48
N ALA A 317 -7.16 -16.01 12.01
CA ALA A 317 -8.47 -16.55 11.76
C ALA A 317 -9.55 -15.59 12.24
N GLU A 318 -10.48 -15.23 11.38
CA GLU A 318 -11.63 -14.42 11.77
C GLU A 318 -12.61 -15.22 12.63
N ARG A 319 -13.40 -14.49 13.40
CA ARG A 319 -14.55 -15.09 14.07
C ARG A 319 -15.53 -15.57 13.00
N PRO A 320 -16.20 -16.71 13.23
CA PRO A 320 -17.27 -17.15 12.35
C PRO A 320 -18.28 -16.02 12.19
N ASN A 321 -18.81 -15.89 10.99
CA ASN A 321 -19.95 -15.02 10.78
C ASN A 321 -20.98 -15.34 11.86
N SER A 322 -21.39 -14.36 12.65
CA SER A 322 -22.35 -14.54 13.75
C SER A 322 -23.70 -15.10 13.31
N ARG A 323 -23.92 -15.28 12.02
CA ARG A 323 -25.11 -15.88 11.42
C ARG A 323 -24.99 -17.38 11.18
N ASP A 324 -23.80 -17.92 11.26
CA ASP A 324 -23.54 -19.34 11.11
C ASP A 324 -22.80 -19.84 12.36
N GLU A 325 -23.57 -20.31 13.33
CA GLU A 325 -23.02 -20.83 14.59
C GLU A 325 -22.17 -22.08 14.40
N ASN A 326 -22.24 -22.70 13.21
CA ASN A 326 -21.48 -23.89 12.86
C ASN A 326 -20.33 -23.59 11.89
N ALA A 327 -20.11 -22.34 11.47
CA ALA A 327 -18.99 -22.00 10.65
C ALA A 327 -17.71 -22.22 11.44
N GLU A 328 -16.88 -23.14 11.00
CA GLU A 328 -15.52 -23.25 11.49
C GLU A 328 -14.76 -21.97 11.16
N HIS A 329 -13.88 -21.54 12.06
CA HIS A 329 -12.91 -20.50 11.76
C HIS A 329 -11.95 -21.05 10.73
N THR A 330 -12.23 -20.78 9.47
CA THR A 330 -11.32 -21.15 8.40
C THR A 330 -10.50 -19.92 8.00
N LEU A 331 -9.21 -20.11 7.91
CA LEU A 331 -8.35 -19.18 7.23
C LEU A 331 -8.80 -19.07 5.76
N PRO A 332 -8.59 -17.94 5.10
CA PRO A 332 -8.90 -17.81 3.68
C PRO A 332 -8.31 -18.95 2.89
N LEU A 333 -9.05 -19.42 1.92
CA LEU A 333 -8.55 -20.43 1.01
C LEU A 333 -7.33 -19.89 0.26
N PRO A 334 -6.37 -20.74 -0.06
CA PRO A 334 -5.23 -20.31 -0.85
C PRO A 334 -5.68 -19.82 -2.22
N PRO A 335 -4.93 -18.89 -2.80
CA PRO A 335 -5.22 -18.29 -4.09
C PRO A 335 -5.51 -19.30 -5.20
N ALA A 336 -4.67 -20.33 -5.32
CA ALA A 336 -4.82 -21.38 -6.34
C ALA A 336 -6.14 -22.16 -6.26
N ALA A 337 -6.84 -22.09 -5.16
CA ALA A 337 -8.16 -22.71 -4.98
C ALA A 337 -9.33 -21.77 -5.30
N GLY A 338 -9.06 -20.56 -5.80
CA GLY A 338 -10.09 -19.57 -6.06
C GLY A 338 -10.73 -18.99 -4.79
N GLY A 339 -9.98 -19.01 -3.69
CA GLY A 339 -10.44 -18.49 -2.41
C GLY A 339 -10.58 -16.98 -2.38
N GLU A 340 -11.24 -16.49 -1.36
CA GLU A 340 -11.41 -15.08 -1.12
C GLU A 340 -10.11 -14.47 -0.57
N PHE A 341 -9.65 -13.39 -1.19
CA PHE A 341 -8.43 -12.70 -0.82
C PHE A 341 -8.72 -11.64 0.22
N GLY A 342 -7.85 -11.55 1.22
CA GLY A 342 -7.84 -10.44 2.16
C GLY A 342 -9.18 -10.17 2.83
N GLN A 343 -9.90 -11.20 3.21
CA GLN A 343 -11.17 -11.05 3.91
C GLN A 343 -11.02 -10.30 5.22
N ALA A 344 -9.91 -10.51 5.90
CA ALA A 344 -9.60 -9.84 7.14
C ALA A 344 -8.32 -9.03 6.99
N ALA A 345 -8.38 -7.74 7.25
CA ALA A 345 -7.19 -6.93 7.44
C ALA A 345 -6.66 -7.08 8.88
N VAL A 346 -6.63 -8.30 9.40
CA VAL A 346 -6.20 -8.60 10.77
C VAL A 346 -5.04 -9.57 10.71
N TYR A 347 -3.85 -9.03 10.91
CA TYR A 347 -2.61 -9.77 10.85
C TYR A 347 -1.90 -9.70 12.19
N ASN A 348 -1.14 -10.74 12.53
CA ASN A 348 -0.13 -10.66 13.56
C ASN A 348 0.99 -9.72 13.11
N ALA A 349 1.62 -9.01 14.04
CA ALA A 349 2.66 -8.07 13.68
C ALA A 349 3.90 -8.77 13.14
N GLU A 350 4.23 -9.96 13.69
CA GLU A 350 5.43 -10.69 13.32
C GLU A 350 5.28 -12.20 13.54
N ILE A 351 5.83 -12.94 12.61
CA ILE A 351 5.98 -14.40 12.67
C ILE A 351 7.41 -14.79 12.33
N GLU A 352 7.81 -15.98 12.75
CA GLU A 352 9.13 -16.56 12.50
C GLU A 352 8.99 -17.98 11.98
N TYR A 353 9.82 -18.36 11.01
CA TYR A 353 9.94 -19.72 10.49
C TYR A 353 11.34 -20.25 10.76
N ASP A 354 11.42 -21.43 11.35
CA ASP A 354 12.65 -22.21 11.54
C ASP A 354 12.69 -23.32 10.47
N PRO A 355 13.52 -23.19 9.43
CA PRO A 355 13.61 -24.20 8.37
C PRO A 355 14.19 -25.52 8.83
N ASP A 356 15.07 -25.54 9.85
CA ASP A 356 15.63 -26.79 10.40
C ASP A 356 14.58 -27.61 11.14
N ALA A 357 13.62 -26.96 11.78
CA ALA A 357 12.52 -27.59 12.51
C ALA A 357 11.23 -27.74 11.68
N ASP A 358 11.11 -27.07 10.55
CA ASP A 358 9.88 -26.87 9.76
C ASP A 358 8.72 -26.33 10.64
N GLU A 359 9.02 -25.34 11.49
CA GLU A 359 8.09 -24.81 12.47
C GLU A 359 7.87 -23.29 12.33
N TRP A 360 6.60 -22.89 12.38
CA TRP A 360 6.19 -21.49 12.43
C TRP A 360 5.84 -21.07 13.85
N THR A 361 6.25 -19.89 14.24
CA THR A 361 5.95 -19.27 15.54
C THR A 361 5.45 -17.85 15.36
N VAL A 362 4.35 -17.50 16.03
CA VAL A 362 3.92 -16.10 16.14
C VAL A 362 4.76 -15.45 17.24
N THR A 363 5.63 -14.52 16.86
CA THR A 363 6.55 -13.83 17.79
C THR A 363 5.95 -12.52 18.31
N ASP A 364 5.06 -11.88 17.55
CA ASP A 364 4.31 -10.71 17.98
C ASP A 364 2.85 -10.80 17.51
N ASP A 365 1.92 -11.00 18.43
CA ASP A 365 0.49 -11.13 18.17
C ASP A 365 -0.27 -9.79 18.21
N ARG A 366 0.42 -8.66 18.37
CA ARG A 366 -0.20 -7.33 18.35
C ARG A 366 -0.74 -7.01 16.97
N PHE A 367 -1.75 -6.19 16.92
CA PHE A 367 -2.26 -5.62 15.69
C PHE A 367 -1.63 -4.25 15.46
N ASP A 368 -0.85 -4.11 14.39
CA ASP A 368 -0.37 -2.83 13.91
C ASP A 368 -1.21 -2.36 12.72
N THR A 369 -1.93 -1.27 12.90
CA THR A 369 -2.85 -0.75 11.88
C THR A 369 -2.14 -0.36 10.59
N ALA A 370 -0.97 0.28 10.68
CA ALA A 370 -0.28 0.77 9.49
C ALA A 370 0.26 -0.41 8.67
N GLN A 371 0.90 -1.37 9.32
CA GLN A 371 1.45 -2.55 8.65
C GLN A 371 0.35 -3.46 8.08
N SER A 372 -0.67 -3.73 8.88
CA SER A 372 -1.78 -4.60 8.45
C SER A 372 -2.57 -4.03 7.28
N LEU A 373 -2.84 -2.73 7.29
CA LEU A 373 -3.58 -2.11 6.20
C LEU A 373 -2.72 -1.87 4.96
N TYR A 374 -1.42 -1.68 5.12
CA TYR A 374 -0.50 -1.71 4.00
C TYR A 374 -0.52 -3.08 3.30
N LEU A 375 -0.32 -4.16 4.04
CA LEU A 375 -0.41 -5.52 3.51
C LEU A 375 -1.76 -5.78 2.83
N ALA A 376 -2.86 -5.43 3.49
CA ALA A 376 -4.19 -5.62 2.93
C ALA A 376 -4.44 -4.83 1.63
N ASN A 377 -3.78 -3.68 1.43
CA ASN A 377 -3.84 -2.97 0.15
C ASN A 377 -3.06 -3.72 -0.95
N GLN A 378 -1.88 -4.25 -0.64
CA GLN A 378 -1.11 -5.06 -1.59
C GLN A 378 -1.90 -6.30 -2.04
N GLU A 379 -2.57 -7.00 -1.11
CA GLU A 379 -3.44 -8.14 -1.40
C GLU A 379 -4.62 -7.76 -2.32
N ILE A 380 -5.26 -6.61 -2.08
CA ILE A 380 -6.36 -6.16 -2.92
C ILE A 380 -5.87 -5.83 -4.34
N TRP A 381 -4.69 -5.23 -4.49
CA TRP A 381 -4.15 -4.93 -5.82
C TRP A 381 -3.90 -6.19 -6.62
N ILE A 382 -3.43 -7.27 -6.02
CA ILE A 382 -3.34 -8.57 -6.69
C ILE A 382 -4.71 -9.00 -7.20
N SER A 383 -5.74 -8.93 -6.38
CA SER A 383 -7.09 -9.32 -6.79
C SER A 383 -7.69 -8.42 -7.86
N GLN A 384 -7.32 -7.15 -7.91
CA GLN A 384 -7.78 -6.20 -8.92
C GLN A 384 -7.10 -6.41 -10.27
N TRP A 385 -5.82 -6.76 -10.27
CA TRP A 385 -5.03 -6.86 -11.49
C TRP A 385 -5.08 -8.23 -12.11
N GLY A 386 -5.33 -9.23 -11.29
CA GLY A 386 -5.16 -10.59 -11.66
C GLY A 386 -6.42 -11.37 -11.84
N GLY A 387 -7.58 -11.11 -12.21
CA GLY A 387 -8.73 -12.01 -12.31
C GLY A 387 -8.36 -13.47 -12.06
N GLU A 388 -9.12 -14.35 -11.59
CA GLU A 388 -8.70 -15.69 -11.17
C GLU A 388 -7.26 -15.72 -10.61
N PHE A 389 -6.98 -14.80 -9.74
CA PHE A 389 -5.77 -14.55 -8.99
C PHE A 389 -4.66 -13.73 -9.68
N TYR A 390 -4.39 -13.89 -10.95
CA TYR A 390 -3.37 -13.16 -11.72
C TYR A 390 -3.79 -12.89 -13.17
N GLN A 391 -5.05 -12.89 -13.47
CA GLN A 391 -5.50 -12.57 -14.82
C GLN A 391 -5.56 -11.07 -15.00
N GLY A 392 -4.40 -10.44 -15.16
CA GLY A 392 -4.16 -9.02 -15.22
C GLY A 392 -5.36 -8.19 -15.68
N ARG A 393 -5.85 -7.34 -14.81
CA ARG A 393 -6.93 -6.39 -15.11
C ARG A 393 -6.40 -4.98 -15.28
N GLY A 394 -5.15 -4.89 -15.58
CA GLY A 394 -4.48 -3.64 -15.76
C GLY A 394 -3.73 -3.15 -14.53
N VAL A 395 -2.90 -2.17 -14.74
CA VAL A 395 -2.09 -1.49 -13.74
C VAL A 395 -3.02 -0.68 -12.82
N PRO A 396 -2.73 -0.53 -11.52
CA PRO A 396 -3.48 0.41 -10.68
C PRO A 396 -3.55 1.78 -11.35
N GLY A 397 -4.76 2.25 -11.60
CA GLY A 397 -4.99 3.50 -12.31
C GLY A 397 -5.50 3.37 -13.73
N GLU A 398 -5.32 2.25 -14.39
CA GLU A 398 -6.20 1.89 -15.49
C GLU A 398 -7.55 1.46 -14.91
N SER A 399 -8.18 2.36 -14.15
CA SER A 399 -9.53 2.11 -13.74
C SER A 399 -10.41 2.27 -14.95
N ASP A 400 -11.06 1.20 -15.34
CA ASP A 400 -12.16 1.28 -16.27
C ASP A 400 -13.09 2.43 -15.88
N GLU A 401 -13.58 3.14 -16.87
CA GLU A 401 -14.61 4.14 -16.63
C GLU A 401 -15.83 3.50 -15.97
N PRO A 402 -16.56 4.24 -15.11
CA PRO A 402 -17.79 3.73 -14.55
C PRO A 402 -18.72 3.21 -15.66
N PRO A 403 -19.43 2.09 -15.49
CA PRO A 403 -20.39 1.60 -16.45
C PRO A 403 -21.40 2.72 -16.77
N GLN A 404 -21.67 2.92 -18.05
CA GLN A 404 -22.63 3.93 -18.54
C GLN A 404 -24.07 3.58 -18.20
#